data_38ab1da9e4a410585a54b98863a785b2
#
_entry.id   38ab1da9e4a410585a54b98863a785b2
#
_cell.length_a   1.000
_cell.length_b   1.000
_cell.length_c   1.000
_cell.angle_alpha   90.00
_cell.angle_beta   90.00
_cell.angle_gamma   90.00
#
_symmetry.space_group_name_H-M   'P 1'
#
loop_
_entity.id
_entity.type
_entity.pdbx_description
1 polymer ?
#
loop_
_entity_poly.entity_id
_entity_poly.type
_entity_poly.pdbx_seq_one_letter_code
_entity_poly.pdbx_strand_id
1 'polypeptide(L)'
;SIYTANNFNYSTPAGVDDTAIVITCSLSGNTPETVAATKLAVEKGAHVVAVTHKADSALAQNGQYQIIHGFYESYGAKMEKPARVLELACEILNEYEGYEHYDDMQDGLSKIFDLINDSCKLFRSTAKKFAEDHYNAPILYVMSSGATQYTAYSFSMFLMMEMQWLPSSTFHTGEF
;
A
#
# COMPACT_ATOMS: atom_id res chain seq x y z
N SER A 1 2.72 -2.67 -13.16
CA SER A 1 3.85 -3.27 -12.41
C SER A 1 4.12 -2.51 -11.13
N ILE A 2 4.67 -3.17 -10.10
CA ILE A 2 5.00 -2.60 -8.78
C ILE A 2 6.51 -2.66 -8.59
N TYR A 3 7.10 -1.57 -8.12
CA TYR A 3 8.54 -1.45 -7.86
C TYR A 3 8.78 -0.85 -6.48
N THR A 4 9.85 -1.23 -5.81
CA THR A 4 10.40 -0.40 -4.74
C THR A 4 11.03 0.85 -5.35
N ALA A 5 11.05 1.96 -4.61
CA ALA A 5 11.64 3.20 -5.11
C ALA A 5 13.12 3.02 -5.51
N ASN A 6 13.88 2.22 -4.75
CA ASN A 6 15.27 1.91 -5.09
C ASN A 6 15.39 1.16 -6.41
N ASN A 7 14.59 0.10 -6.61
CA ASN A 7 14.62 -0.63 -7.89
C ASN A 7 14.24 0.28 -9.06
N PHE A 8 13.25 1.15 -8.88
CA PHE A 8 12.86 2.11 -9.90
C PHE A 8 14.00 3.10 -10.22
N ASN A 9 14.68 3.63 -9.21
CA ASN A 9 15.77 4.59 -9.39
C ASN A 9 16.99 3.98 -10.12
N TYR A 10 17.33 2.73 -9.81
CA TYR A 10 18.50 2.07 -10.38
C TYR A 10 18.23 1.34 -11.69
N SER A 11 17.00 0.94 -11.94
CA SER A 11 16.59 0.17 -13.13
C SER A 11 15.20 0.61 -13.57
N THR A 12 15.08 1.87 -13.98
CA THR A 12 13.81 2.43 -14.43
C THR A 12 13.29 1.66 -15.65
N PRO A 13 12.03 1.18 -15.61
CA PRO A 13 11.46 0.47 -16.75
C PRO A 13 11.46 1.30 -18.02
N ALA A 14 11.72 0.64 -19.16
CA ALA A 14 11.80 1.31 -20.45
C ALA A 14 10.48 1.98 -20.89
N GLY A 15 9.34 1.48 -20.39
CA GLY A 15 8.01 2.05 -20.65
C GLY A 15 7.63 3.22 -19.75
N VAL A 16 8.57 3.80 -19.01
CA VAL A 16 8.32 5.05 -18.28
C VAL A 16 8.64 6.23 -19.20
N ASP A 17 7.62 6.71 -19.86
CA ASP A 17 7.64 7.81 -20.83
C ASP A 17 6.40 8.70 -20.68
N ASP A 18 6.10 9.53 -21.62
CA ASP A 18 4.97 10.47 -21.63
C ASP A 18 3.59 9.81 -21.76
N THR A 19 3.53 8.51 -21.97
CA THR A 19 2.29 7.71 -21.96
C THR A 19 2.08 6.98 -20.64
N ALA A 20 3.07 6.97 -19.74
CA ALA A 20 3.03 6.22 -18.52
C ALA A 20 2.33 7.00 -17.38
N ILE A 21 1.53 6.29 -16.59
CA ILE A 21 1.04 6.76 -15.28
C ILE A 21 1.90 6.12 -14.19
N VAL A 22 2.57 6.95 -13.38
CA VAL A 22 3.39 6.51 -12.25
C VAL A 22 2.75 6.97 -10.95
N ILE A 23 2.38 6.01 -10.09
CA ILE A 23 1.81 6.29 -8.77
C ILE A 23 2.91 6.10 -7.73
N THR A 24 3.27 7.17 -7.01
CA THR A 24 4.30 7.14 -5.97
C THR A 24 3.67 7.30 -4.59
N CYS A 25 4.05 6.44 -3.64
CA CYS A 25 3.43 6.36 -2.34
C CYS A 25 4.45 6.52 -1.21
N SER A 26 4.23 7.47 -0.31
CA SER A 26 4.98 7.59 0.95
C SER A 26 4.12 8.25 2.01
N LEU A 27 4.06 7.68 3.22
CA LEU A 27 3.27 8.23 4.32
C LEU A 27 3.71 9.65 4.69
N SER A 28 4.99 9.82 4.99
CA SER A 28 5.55 11.14 5.33
C SER A 28 5.70 12.05 4.11
N GLY A 29 5.76 11.46 2.92
CA GLY A 29 6.07 12.15 1.67
C GLY A 29 7.51 12.68 1.58
N ASN A 30 8.39 12.30 2.52
CA ASN A 30 9.78 12.77 2.58
C ASN A 30 10.82 11.64 2.53
N THR A 31 10.40 10.42 2.17
CA THR A 31 11.32 9.29 1.95
C THR A 31 12.21 9.60 0.75
N PRO A 32 13.55 9.74 0.92
CA PRO A 32 14.42 10.28 -0.13
C PRO A 32 14.36 9.48 -1.43
N GLU A 33 14.31 8.16 -1.34
CA GLU A 33 14.26 7.26 -2.49
C GLU A 33 12.95 7.42 -3.27
N THR A 34 11.83 7.59 -2.56
CA THR A 34 10.52 7.79 -3.21
C THR A 34 10.43 9.16 -3.86
N VAL A 35 10.97 10.20 -3.22
CA VAL A 35 11.06 11.54 -3.82
C VAL A 35 11.95 11.53 -5.05
N ALA A 36 13.10 10.84 -5.02
CA ALA A 36 13.98 10.69 -6.17
C ALA A 36 13.28 9.96 -7.33
N ALA A 37 12.56 8.86 -7.05
CA ALA A 37 11.78 8.12 -8.04
C ALA A 37 10.69 8.99 -8.69
N THR A 38 10.01 9.83 -7.88
CA THR A 38 9.00 10.77 -8.36
C THR A 38 9.61 11.78 -9.34
N LYS A 39 10.72 12.39 -8.97
CA LYS A 39 11.43 13.35 -9.85
C LYS A 39 11.88 12.69 -11.15
N LEU A 40 12.47 11.51 -11.06
CA LEU A 40 12.93 10.75 -12.22
C LEU A 40 11.78 10.41 -13.16
N ALA A 41 10.61 10.01 -12.64
CA ALA A 41 9.43 9.74 -13.46
C ALA A 41 8.93 11.01 -14.17
N VAL A 42 8.90 12.15 -13.49
CA VAL A 42 8.53 13.45 -14.08
C VAL A 42 9.54 13.86 -15.15
N GLU A 43 10.85 13.72 -14.91
CA GLU A 43 11.91 14.01 -15.88
C GLU A 43 11.81 13.16 -17.16
N LYS A 44 11.27 11.94 -17.04
CA LYS A 44 10.99 11.05 -18.18
C LYS A 44 9.69 11.37 -18.93
N GLY A 45 8.93 12.35 -18.46
CA GLY A 45 7.69 12.78 -19.08
C GLY A 45 6.43 12.09 -18.52
N ALA A 46 6.55 11.12 -17.62
CA ALA A 46 5.41 10.37 -17.11
C ALA A 46 4.41 11.25 -16.34
N HIS A 47 3.15 10.86 -16.34
CA HIS A 47 2.10 11.46 -15.52
C HIS A 47 2.19 10.92 -14.10
N VAL A 48 2.59 11.75 -13.13
CA VAL A 48 2.91 11.28 -11.76
C VAL A 48 1.86 11.68 -10.76
N VAL A 49 1.27 10.68 -10.09
CA VAL A 49 0.34 10.84 -8.97
C VAL A 49 1.08 10.56 -7.66
N ALA A 50 1.20 11.58 -6.80
CA ALA A 50 1.79 11.47 -5.48
C ALA A 50 0.73 11.15 -4.43
N VAL A 51 0.85 10.01 -3.75
CA VAL A 51 -0.06 9.57 -2.68
C VAL A 51 0.65 9.68 -1.33
N THR A 52 0.20 10.60 -0.48
CA THR A 52 0.86 10.91 0.79
C THR A 52 -0.12 11.43 1.84
N HIS A 53 0.28 11.38 3.12
CA HIS A 53 -0.49 11.98 4.20
C HIS A 53 -0.30 13.50 4.31
N LYS A 54 0.84 14.03 3.83
CA LYS A 54 1.20 15.45 3.99
C LYS A 54 1.23 16.19 2.66
N ALA A 55 0.31 17.12 2.49
CA ALA A 55 0.19 17.96 1.30
C ALA A 55 1.40 18.88 1.05
N ASP A 56 2.13 19.24 2.09
CA ASP A 56 3.32 20.09 2.05
C ASP A 56 4.64 19.29 1.92
N SER A 57 4.55 17.98 1.76
CA SER A 57 5.72 17.11 1.65
C SER A 57 6.46 17.25 0.30
N ALA A 58 7.74 16.85 0.29
CA ALA A 58 8.54 16.85 -0.92
C ALA A 58 7.93 15.96 -2.02
N LEU A 59 7.29 14.84 -1.67
CA LEU A 59 6.59 13.98 -2.62
C LEU A 59 5.44 14.72 -3.30
N ALA A 60 4.57 15.34 -2.50
CA ALA A 60 3.43 16.09 -3.00
C ALA A 60 3.86 17.25 -3.92
N GLN A 61 4.93 17.95 -3.56
CA GLN A 61 5.44 19.08 -4.35
C GLN A 61 6.09 18.68 -5.69
N ASN A 62 6.53 17.42 -5.81
CA ASN A 62 7.19 16.93 -7.04
C ASN A 62 6.26 16.08 -7.92
N GLY A 63 5.11 15.62 -7.42
CA GLY A 63 4.08 14.98 -8.23
C GLY A 63 3.23 16.02 -8.96
N GLN A 64 2.76 15.69 -10.16
CA GLN A 64 1.84 16.55 -10.94
C GLN A 64 0.43 16.54 -10.35
N TYR A 65 0.02 15.39 -9.81
CA TYR A 65 -1.27 15.18 -9.16
C TYR A 65 -1.04 14.68 -7.73
N GLN A 66 -1.96 15.02 -6.83
CA GLN A 66 -1.82 14.67 -5.41
C GLN A 66 -3.07 13.99 -4.89
N ILE A 67 -2.87 12.90 -4.16
CA ILE A 67 -3.90 12.26 -3.34
C ILE A 67 -3.44 12.34 -1.89
N ILE A 68 -4.14 13.13 -1.09
CA ILE A 68 -3.86 13.29 0.33
C ILE A 68 -4.80 12.38 1.11
N HIS A 69 -4.28 11.56 2.01
CA HIS A 69 -5.03 10.57 2.78
C HIS A 69 -4.85 10.73 4.29
N GLY A 70 -5.83 10.25 5.08
CA GLY A 70 -5.74 10.13 6.53
C GLY A 70 -4.76 9.05 6.97
N PHE A 71 -4.44 9.02 8.26
CA PHE A 71 -3.62 7.96 8.85
C PHE A 71 -3.80 7.83 10.37
N TYR A 72 -3.83 8.96 11.11
CA TYR A 72 -3.78 8.96 12.57
C TYR A 72 -5.16 8.92 13.24
N GLU A 73 -6.22 9.18 12.51
CA GLU A 73 -7.56 9.42 13.02
C GLU A 73 -8.24 8.15 13.53
N SER A 74 -7.97 7.02 12.87
CA SER A 74 -8.55 5.71 13.22
C SER A 74 -7.78 4.54 12.60
N TYR A 75 -8.17 3.30 12.93
CA TYR A 75 -7.65 2.12 12.22
C TYR A 75 -8.06 2.09 10.75
N GLY A 76 -9.28 2.52 10.43
CA GLY A 76 -9.72 2.66 9.04
C GLY A 76 -8.87 3.67 8.27
N ALA A 77 -8.57 4.83 8.87
CA ALA A 77 -7.72 5.85 8.25
C ALA A 77 -6.32 5.35 7.92
N LYS A 78 -5.74 4.42 8.71
CA LYS A 78 -4.45 3.80 8.39
C LYS A 78 -4.46 3.02 7.09
N MET A 79 -5.62 2.52 6.67
CA MET A 79 -5.81 1.79 5.43
C MET A 79 -6.27 2.68 4.27
N GLU A 80 -6.42 3.98 4.48
CA GLU A 80 -6.90 4.91 3.44
C GLU A 80 -5.93 4.98 2.25
N LYS A 81 -4.62 4.99 2.48
CA LYS A 81 -3.63 5.01 1.40
C LYS A 81 -3.81 3.87 0.39
N PRO A 82 -3.81 2.58 0.77
CA PRO A 82 -4.04 1.50 -0.18
C PRO A 82 -5.46 1.54 -0.79
N ALA A 83 -6.47 2.00 -0.06
CA ALA A 83 -7.82 2.15 -0.59
C ALA A 83 -7.86 3.22 -1.71
N ARG A 84 -7.22 4.37 -1.52
CA ARG A 84 -7.12 5.43 -2.54
C ARG A 84 -6.35 4.98 -3.78
N VAL A 85 -5.30 4.17 -3.61
CA VAL A 85 -4.56 3.60 -4.76
C VAL A 85 -5.43 2.60 -5.52
N LEU A 86 -6.20 1.77 -4.81
CA LEU A 86 -7.14 0.85 -5.43
C LEU A 86 -8.26 1.59 -6.17
N GLU A 87 -8.85 2.61 -5.55
CA GLU A 87 -9.86 3.48 -6.16
C GLU A 87 -9.33 4.09 -7.46
N LEU A 88 -8.16 4.71 -7.43
CA LEU A 88 -7.53 5.26 -8.64
C LEU A 88 -7.31 4.20 -9.72
N ALA A 89 -6.87 3.00 -9.36
CA ALA A 89 -6.70 1.91 -10.32
C ALA A 89 -8.04 1.47 -10.94
N CYS A 90 -9.13 1.43 -10.17
CA CYS A 90 -10.46 1.11 -10.65
C CYS A 90 -11.02 2.20 -11.56
N GLU A 91 -10.78 3.49 -11.23
CA GLU A 91 -11.16 4.61 -12.09
C GLU A 91 -10.43 4.54 -13.46
N ILE A 92 -9.12 4.31 -13.44
CA ILE A 92 -8.33 4.17 -14.67
C ILE A 92 -8.85 2.98 -15.50
N LEU A 93 -9.08 1.83 -14.88
CA LEU A 93 -9.60 0.64 -15.57
C LEU A 93 -10.97 0.90 -16.18
N ASN A 94 -11.87 1.52 -15.41
CA ASN A 94 -13.23 1.81 -15.86
C ASN A 94 -13.25 2.80 -17.03
N GLU A 95 -12.39 3.81 -17.01
CA GLU A 95 -12.32 4.82 -18.08
C GLU A 95 -11.74 4.26 -19.39
N TYR A 96 -10.70 3.39 -19.31
CA TYR A 96 -10.00 2.89 -20.48
C TYR A 96 -10.60 1.63 -21.10
N GLU A 97 -11.11 0.72 -20.30
CA GLU A 97 -11.55 -0.61 -20.75
C GLU A 97 -12.99 -0.94 -20.35
N GLY A 98 -13.56 -0.18 -19.41
CA GLY A 98 -14.75 -0.53 -18.69
C GLY A 98 -14.45 -1.55 -17.58
N TYR A 99 -15.14 -1.40 -16.44
CA TYR A 99 -15.01 -2.33 -15.32
C TYR A 99 -16.39 -2.82 -14.90
N GLU A 100 -16.69 -4.07 -15.19
CA GLU A 100 -18.02 -4.69 -14.96
C GLU A 100 -18.49 -4.55 -13.50
N HIS A 101 -17.55 -4.58 -12.53
CA HIS A 101 -17.85 -4.49 -11.09
C HIS A 101 -17.54 -3.11 -10.49
N TYR A 102 -17.56 -2.06 -11.31
CA TYR A 102 -17.19 -0.71 -10.85
C TYR A 102 -18.11 -0.21 -9.73
N ASP A 103 -19.42 -0.33 -9.89
CA ASP A 103 -20.41 0.13 -8.89
C ASP A 103 -20.29 -0.67 -7.58
N ASP A 104 -20.11 -1.99 -7.66
CA ASP A 104 -19.87 -2.86 -6.50
C ASP A 104 -18.58 -2.49 -5.75
N MET A 105 -17.52 -2.14 -6.49
CA MET A 105 -16.26 -1.69 -5.92
C MET A 105 -16.41 -0.34 -5.22
N GLN A 106 -17.10 0.61 -5.82
CA GLN A 106 -17.38 1.92 -5.22
C GLN A 106 -18.21 1.76 -3.93
N ASP A 107 -19.26 0.93 -3.96
CA ASP A 107 -20.04 0.62 -2.77
C ASP A 107 -19.19 -0.02 -1.68
N GLY A 108 -18.33 -0.98 -2.02
CA GLY A 108 -17.41 -1.62 -1.09
C GLY A 108 -16.41 -0.63 -0.47
N LEU A 109 -15.78 0.22 -1.28
CA LEU A 109 -14.82 1.23 -0.82
C LEU A 109 -15.49 2.27 0.09
N SER A 110 -16.75 2.62 -0.14
CA SER A 110 -17.50 3.56 0.71
C SER A 110 -17.68 3.06 2.15
N LYS A 111 -17.64 1.75 2.37
CA LYS A 111 -17.89 1.07 3.67
C LYS A 111 -16.60 0.55 4.32
N ILE A 112 -15.48 0.52 3.59
CA ILE A 112 -14.28 -0.23 4.02
C ILE A 112 -13.69 0.29 5.34
N PHE A 113 -13.74 1.58 5.60
CA PHE A 113 -13.12 2.16 6.81
C PHE A 113 -13.90 1.80 8.07
N ASP A 114 -15.23 1.82 8.01
CA ASP A 114 -16.07 1.40 9.12
C ASP A 114 -15.93 -0.11 9.36
N LEU A 115 -15.92 -0.91 8.30
CA LEU A 115 -15.68 -2.34 8.37
C LEU A 115 -14.33 -2.67 9.04
N ILE A 116 -13.27 -1.96 8.70
CA ILE A 116 -11.94 -2.13 9.31
C ILE A 116 -11.98 -1.77 10.79
N ASN A 117 -12.58 -0.63 11.15
CA ASN A 117 -12.69 -0.21 12.55
C ASN A 117 -13.47 -1.24 13.39
N ASP A 118 -14.56 -1.77 12.88
CA ASP A 118 -15.37 -2.76 13.57
C ASP A 118 -14.70 -4.12 13.64
N SER A 119 -14.00 -4.54 12.57
CA SER A 119 -13.18 -5.75 12.57
C SER A 119 -12.05 -5.68 13.60
N CYS A 120 -11.38 -4.53 13.74
CA CYS A 120 -10.35 -4.34 14.77
C CYS A 120 -10.91 -4.45 16.18
N LYS A 121 -12.12 -3.96 16.43
CA LYS A 121 -12.81 -4.13 17.73
C LYS A 121 -13.17 -5.60 17.96
N LEU A 122 -13.75 -6.25 16.96
CA LEU A 122 -14.19 -7.66 17.04
C LEU A 122 -13.05 -8.62 17.33
N PHE A 123 -11.93 -8.47 16.62
CA PHE A 123 -10.80 -9.39 16.75
C PHE A 123 -9.79 -9.05 17.84
N ARG A 124 -9.98 -7.94 18.56
CA ARG A 124 -9.02 -7.46 19.56
C ARG A 124 -8.67 -8.48 20.64
N SER A 125 -9.67 -9.16 21.19
CA SER A 125 -9.47 -10.18 22.22
C SER A 125 -8.73 -11.41 21.69
N THR A 126 -9.06 -11.86 20.48
CA THR A 126 -8.39 -12.97 19.81
C THR A 126 -6.94 -12.64 19.51
N ALA A 127 -6.66 -11.45 18.97
CA ALA A 127 -5.31 -10.99 18.70
C ALA A 127 -4.47 -10.87 19.97
N LYS A 128 -5.07 -10.34 21.07
CA LYS A 128 -4.40 -10.26 22.35
C LYS A 128 -4.04 -11.64 22.89
N LYS A 129 -4.99 -12.58 22.88
CA LYS A 129 -4.73 -13.96 23.33
C LYS A 129 -3.64 -14.63 22.48
N PHE A 130 -3.68 -14.48 21.16
CA PHE A 130 -2.65 -15.01 20.27
C PHE A 130 -1.27 -14.45 20.62
N ALA A 131 -1.16 -13.15 20.85
CA ALA A 131 0.09 -12.51 21.24
C ALA A 131 0.60 -13.04 22.61
N GLU A 132 -0.28 -13.19 23.61
CA GLU A 132 0.06 -13.75 24.94
C GLU A 132 0.53 -15.22 24.84
N ASP A 133 -0.09 -16.02 23.98
CA ASP A 133 0.26 -17.43 23.79
C ASP A 133 1.58 -17.64 23.03
N HIS A 134 1.98 -16.68 22.18
CA HIS A 134 3.06 -16.86 21.20
C HIS A 134 4.17 -15.80 21.24
N TYR A 135 4.18 -14.87 22.20
CA TYR A 135 5.17 -13.79 22.25
C TYR A 135 6.64 -14.26 22.32
N ASN A 136 6.88 -15.49 22.80
CA ASN A 136 8.21 -16.12 22.87
C ASN A 136 8.52 -17.05 21.69
N ALA A 137 7.68 -17.08 20.65
CA ALA A 137 7.95 -17.91 19.48
C ALA A 137 9.29 -17.46 18.84
N PRO A 138 10.20 -18.39 18.51
CA PRO A 138 11.50 -18.02 17.94
C PRO A 138 11.39 -17.54 16.50
N ILE A 139 10.33 -17.91 15.80
CA ILE A 139 10.05 -17.58 14.41
C ILE A 139 8.56 -17.65 14.13
N LEU A 140 8.07 -16.82 13.24
CA LEU A 140 6.69 -16.82 12.76
C LEU A 140 6.66 -17.02 11.24
N TYR A 141 6.00 -18.06 10.78
CA TYR A 141 5.71 -18.27 9.37
C TYR A 141 4.30 -17.83 9.03
N VAL A 142 4.15 -17.05 7.97
CA VAL A 142 2.86 -16.56 7.50
C VAL A 142 2.57 -17.15 6.14
N MET A 143 1.45 -17.85 5.99
CA MET A 143 1.05 -18.47 4.73
C MET A 143 -0.19 -17.77 4.18
N SER A 144 -0.19 -17.47 2.90
CA SER A 144 -1.33 -16.84 2.24
C SER A 144 -1.31 -17.06 0.73
N SER A 145 -2.41 -16.69 0.06
CA SER A 145 -2.53 -16.67 -1.39
C SER A 145 -3.59 -15.66 -1.84
N GLY A 146 -3.65 -15.39 -3.13
CA GLY A 146 -4.64 -14.49 -3.71
C GLY A 146 -4.56 -13.07 -3.16
N ALA A 147 -5.71 -12.44 -2.94
CA ALA A 147 -5.81 -11.04 -2.52
C ALA A 147 -5.14 -10.74 -1.17
N THR A 148 -4.97 -11.72 -0.30
CA THR A 148 -4.35 -11.55 1.02
C THR A 148 -2.84 -11.75 1.04
N GLN A 149 -2.22 -12.15 -0.08
CA GLN A 149 -0.79 -12.44 -0.15
C GLN A 149 0.09 -11.26 0.24
N TYR A 150 -0.20 -10.08 -0.27
CA TYR A 150 0.56 -8.87 0.06
C TYR A 150 0.31 -8.36 1.48
N THR A 151 -0.88 -8.61 2.04
CA THR A 151 -1.16 -8.32 3.46
C THR A 151 -0.32 -9.22 4.36
N ALA A 152 -0.22 -10.52 4.05
CA ALA A 152 0.63 -11.47 4.78
C ALA A 152 2.11 -11.09 4.68
N TYR A 153 2.58 -10.70 3.49
CA TYR A 153 3.93 -10.19 3.29
C TYR A 153 4.20 -8.94 4.15
N SER A 154 3.30 -7.96 4.13
CA SER A 154 3.43 -6.74 4.92
C SER A 154 3.43 -7.03 6.42
N PHE A 155 2.60 -7.96 6.89
CA PHE A 155 2.59 -8.39 8.28
C PHE A 155 3.93 -9.01 8.68
N SER A 156 4.45 -9.94 7.87
CA SER A 156 5.73 -10.60 8.14
C SER A 156 6.90 -9.62 8.13
N MET A 157 7.04 -8.83 7.06
CA MET A 157 8.20 -7.98 6.84
C MET A 157 8.20 -6.72 7.70
N PHE A 158 7.08 -6.00 7.76
CA PHE A 158 7.04 -4.70 8.43
C PHE A 158 6.62 -4.82 9.90
N LEU A 159 5.60 -5.61 10.20
CA LEU A 159 5.14 -5.69 11.58
C LEU A 159 6.01 -6.63 12.42
N MET A 160 6.38 -7.80 11.90
CA MET A 160 7.16 -8.76 12.67
C MET A 160 8.66 -8.48 12.63
N MET A 161 9.26 -8.43 11.45
CA MET A 161 10.72 -8.29 11.35
C MET A 161 11.19 -6.87 11.65
N GLU A 162 10.59 -5.85 11.06
CA GLU A 162 11.03 -4.46 11.22
C GLU A 162 10.64 -3.89 12.59
N MET A 163 9.38 -4.05 13.00
CA MET A 163 8.86 -3.39 14.22
C MET A 163 9.04 -4.22 15.48
N GLN A 164 8.96 -5.55 15.40
CA GLN A 164 9.03 -6.44 16.56
C GLN A 164 10.36 -7.19 16.67
N TRP A 165 11.20 -7.14 15.63
CA TRP A 165 12.46 -7.86 15.55
C TRP A 165 12.29 -9.38 15.72
N LEU A 166 11.11 -9.87 15.39
CA LEU A 166 10.77 -11.29 15.40
C LEU A 166 11.06 -11.86 14.01
N PRO A 167 11.95 -12.87 13.88
CA PRO A 167 12.19 -13.54 12.60
C PRO A 167 10.88 -14.05 12.00
N SER A 168 10.61 -13.68 10.78
CA SER A 168 9.38 -14.04 10.09
C SER A 168 9.61 -14.23 8.60
N SER A 169 8.80 -15.05 7.95
CA SER A 169 8.80 -15.23 6.51
C SER A 169 7.40 -15.50 6.00
N THR A 170 7.14 -15.09 4.75
CA THR A 170 5.86 -15.33 4.08
C THR A 170 6.03 -16.36 2.99
N PHE A 171 5.12 -17.32 2.95
CA PHE A 171 5.06 -18.35 1.93
C PHE A 171 3.72 -18.29 1.19
N HIS A 172 3.78 -18.49 -0.11
CA HIS A 172 2.57 -18.73 -0.87
C HIS A 172 2.09 -20.17 -0.59
N THR A 173 0.78 -20.34 -0.33
CA THR A 173 0.23 -21.68 0.04
C THR A 173 0.43 -22.75 -1.04
N GLY A 174 0.64 -22.36 -2.29
CA GLY A 174 0.96 -23.27 -3.39
C GLY A 174 2.43 -23.65 -3.50
N GLU A 175 3.31 -23.07 -2.70
CA GLU A 175 4.76 -23.34 -2.69
C GLU A 175 5.19 -24.17 -1.48
N PHE A 176 4.29 -24.39 -0.55
CA PHE A 176 4.50 -25.16 0.68
C PHE A 176 3.96 -26.60 0.51
#